data_c02fb6a18ca25612cc7d77d768d6b180
#
_entry.id   c02fb6a18ca25612cc7d77d768d6b180
#
_cell.length_a   1.000
_cell.length_b   1.000
_cell.length_c   1.000
_cell.angle_alpha   90.00
_cell.angle_beta   90.00
_cell.angle_gamma   90.00
#
_symmetry.space_group_name_H-M   'P 1'
#
loop_
_entity.id
_entity.type
_entity.pdbx_description
1 polymer ?
#
loop_
_entity_poly.entity_id
_entity_poly.type
_entity_poly.pdbx_seq_one_letter_code
_entity_poly.pdbx_strand_id
1 'polypeptide(L)'
;RQKTIAQIKNDFVNNMTHELKTPITITYSAIDALQTFNFVEQKDTREEYFTLCRQQLKHLSGLVEKILSMAVDERKNFRLQKETFQLRPLMDSLIRQFMLKANKEVRFHLDMQPEEITIYADKLHFTNMISNLLDNAIKYSGTSVDIDIRARESEEWLQLSVTDNGIGIPQAQQLRVFERFYRVSKGNIHDVKGFGLGL
;
A
#
# COMPACT_ATOMS: atom_id res chain seq x y z
N ARG A 1 2.59 -8.59 -26.74
CA ARG A 1 2.10 -9.94 -26.35
C ARG A 1 1.39 -9.81 -25.01
N GLN A 2 0.12 -10.19 -24.97
CA GLN A 2 -0.62 -10.31 -23.71
C GLN A 2 -0.02 -11.44 -22.87
N LYS A 3 0.33 -11.15 -21.61
CA LYS A 3 0.78 -12.19 -20.67
C LYS A 3 -0.42 -13.11 -20.33
N THR A 4 -0.19 -14.41 -20.31
CA THR A 4 -1.18 -15.38 -19.86
C THR A 4 -1.35 -15.32 -18.33
N ILE A 5 -2.49 -15.80 -17.79
CA ILE A 5 -2.74 -15.87 -16.35
C ILE A 5 -1.61 -16.61 -15.61
N ALA A 6 -1.09 -17.69 -16.22
CA ALA A 6 0.05 -18.44 -15.66
C ALA A 6 1.32 -17.58 -15.56
N GLN A 7 1.61 -16.77 -16.58
CA GLN A 7 2.76 -15.84 -16.55
C GLN A 7 2.59 -14.77 -15.48
N ILE A 8 1.39 -14.20 -15.35
CA ILE A 8 1.08 -13.20 -14.32
C ILE A 8 1.27 -13.78 -12.91
N LYS A 9 0.80 -15.04 -12.69
CA LYS A 9 0.97 -15.76 -11.42
C LYS A 9 2.45 -16.05 -11.12
N ASN A 10 3.23 -16.46 -12.10
CA ASN A 10 4.67 -16.72 -11.93
C ASN A 10 5.44 -15.41 -11.63
N ASP A 11 5.15 -14.33 -12.33
CA ASP A 11 5.73 -13.01 -12.05
C ASP A 11 5.40 -12.54 -10.63
N PHE A 12 4.18 -12.79 -10.17
CA PHE A 12 3.77 -12.49 -8.81
C PHE A 12 4.59 -13.28 -7.77
N VAL A 13 4.71 -14.62 -7.94
CA VAL A 13 5.49 -15.47 -7.03
C VAL A 13 6.95 -15.02 -6.99
N ASN A 14 7.55 -14.71 -8.15
CA ASN A 14 8.91 -14.22 -8.24
C ASN A 14 9.08 -12.87 -7.50
N ASN A 15 8.16 -11.94 -7.74
CA ASN A 15 8.19 -10.63 -7.07
C ASN A 15 8.03 -10.78 -5.55
N MET A 16 7.11 -11.63 -5.09
CA MET A 16 6.94 -11.94 -3.66
C MET A 16 8.22 -12.50 -3.05
N THR A 17 8.84 -13.47 -3.72
CA THR A 17 10.08 -14.07 -3.24
C THR A 17 11.18 -13.01 -3.08
N HIS A 18 11.30 -12.11 -4.06
CA HIS A 18 12.26 -11.01 -3.98
C HIS A 18 11.95 -10.03 -2.84
N GLU A 19 10.68 -9.62 -2.71
CA GLU A 19 10.25 -8.67 -1.66
C GLU A 19 10.35 -9.26 -0.25
N LEU A 20 10.20 -10.58 -0.08
CA LEU A 20 10.42 -11.26 1.18
C LEU A 20 11.92 -11.43 1.48
N LYS A 21 12.73 -11.73 0.46
CA LYS A 21 14.17 -11.96 0.62
C LYS A 21 14.91 -10.70 1.06
N THR A 22 14.53 -9.53 0.55
CA THR A 22 15.21 -8.26 0.84
C THR A 22 15.22 -7.93 2.34
N PRO A 23 14.08 -7.83 3.08
CA PRO A 23 14.08 -7.53 4.50
C PRO A 23 14.79 -8.60 5.32
N ILE A 24 14.72 -9.87 4.93
CA ILE A 24 15.45 -10.96 5.59
C ILE A 24 16.96 -10.74 5.43
N THR A 25 17.43 -10.48 4.21
CA THR A 25 18.85 -10.25 3.94
C THR A 25 19.38 -9.03 4.69
N ILE A 26 18.65 -7.91 4.71
CA ILE A 26 19.03 -6.70 5.44
C ILE A 26 19.12 -6.98 6.94
N THR A 27 18.13 -7.67 7.52
CA THR A 27 18.14 -8.04 8.95
C THR A 27 19.31 -8.94 9.27
N TYR A 28 19.56 -9.96 8.45
CA TYR A 28 20.69 -10.86 8.63
C TYR A 28 22.03 -10.10 8.58
N SER A 29 22.24 -9.28 7.54
CA SER A 29 23.47 -8.48 7.41
C SER A 29 23.67 -7.49 8.56
N ALA A 30 22.59 -6.91 9.08
CA ALA A 30 22.64 -6.02 10.23
C ALA A 30 23.11 -6.75 11.51
N ILE A 31 22.59 -7.95 11.74
CA ILE A 31 22.98 -8.80 12.88
C ILE A 31 24.44 -9.26 12.72
N ASP A 32 24.81 -9.70 11.52
CA ASP A 32 26.19 -10.13 11.22
C ASP A 32 27.20 -9.01 11.41
N ALA A 33 26.87 -7.79 10.98
CA ALA A 33 27.70 -6.61 11.19
C ALA A 33 27.88 -6.29 12.68
N LEU A 34 26.79 -6.36 13.48
CA LEU A 34 26.87 -6.16 14.94
C LEU A 34 27.85 -7.15 15.60
N GLN A 35 27.87 -8.41 15.17
CA GLN A 35 28.72 -9.46 15.69
C GLN A 35 30.16 -9.33 15.20
N THR A 36 30.36 -9.18 13.87
CA THR A 36 31.67 -9.21 13.22
C THR A 36 32.53 -7.99 13.60
N PHE A 37 31.90 -6.80 13.68
CA PHE A 37 32.62 -5.56 13.97
C PHE A 37 32.56 -5.12 15.44
N ASN A 38 32.03 -5.98 16.31
CA ASN A 38 31.84 -5.71 17.74
C ASN A 38 31.04 -4.41 18.03
N PHE A 39 30.12 -4.03 17.13
CA PHE A 39 29.28 -2.84 17.29
C PHE A 39 28.30 -2.96 18.47
N VAL A 40 28.16 -4.15 19.03
CA VAL A 40 27.35 -4.40 20.23
C VAL A 40 27.75 -3.51 21.40
N GLU A 41 29.04 -3.18 21.53
CA GLU A 41 29.60 -2.34 22.60
C GLU A 41 29.35 -0.84 22.34
N GLN A 42 29.12 -0.44 21.09
CA GLN A 42 28.88 0.95 20.71
C GLN A 42 27.37 1.22 20.77
N LYS A 43 26.92 1.90 21.84
CA LYS A 43 25.49 2.07 22.15
C LYS A 43 24.70 2.68 21.00
N ASP A 44 25.17 3.76 20.40
CA ASP A 44 24.43 4.47 19.33
C ASP A 44 24.33 3.63 18.06
N THR A 45 25.43 3.03 17.61
CA THR A 45 25.46 2.13 16.45
C THR A 45 24.57 0.91 16.69
N ARG A 46 24.62 0.32 17.87
CA ARG A 46 23.77 -0.82 18.25
C ARG A 46 22.28 -0.47 18.15
N GLU A 47 21.86 0.68 18.67
CA GLU A 47 20.46 1.10 18.62
C GLU A 47 19.99 1.38 17.18
N GLU A 48 20.85 1.94 16.33
CA GLU A 48 20.57 2.11 14.91
C GLU A 48 20.32 0.77 14.20
N TYR A 49 21.20 -0.21 14.39
CA TYR A 49 21.05 -1.54 13.80
C TYR A 49 19.83 -2.29 14.33
N PHE A 50 19.53 -2.21 15.63
CA PHE A 50 18.28 -2.80 16.16
C PHE A 50 17.04 -2.10 15.62
N THR A 51 17.09 -0.80 15.44
CA THR A 51 15.99 -0.05 14.84
C THR A 51 15.76 -0.48 13.39
N LEU A 52 16.84 -0.63 12.61
CA LEU A 52 16.78 -1.16 11.24
C LEU A 52 16.18 -2.56 11.22
N CYS A 53 16.65 -3.49 12.05
CA CYS A 53 16.10 -4.84 12.14
C CYS A 53 14.60 -4.83 12.47
N ARG A 54 14.18 -4.02 13.44
CA ARG A 54 12.77 -3.89 13.83
C ARG A 54 11.91 -3.37 12.69
N GLN A 55 12.39 -2.39 11.94
CA GLN A 55 11.70 -1.85 10.76
C GLN A 55 11.56 -2.92 9.67
N GLN A 56 12.61 -3.69 9.39
CA GLN A 56 12.57 -4.76 8.39
C GLN A 56 11.61 -5.89 8.79
N LEU A 57 11.63 -6.30 10.07
CA LEU A 57 10.70 -7.32 10.58
C LEU A 57 9.24 -6.84 10.53
N LYS A 58 8.97 -5.58 10.87
CA LYS A 58 7.63 -4.98 10.74
C LYS A 58 7.18 -4.94 9.29
N HIS A 59 8.07 -4.61 8.37
CA HIS A 59 7.79 -4.65 6.93
C HIS A 59 7.46 -6.08 6.47
N LEU A 60 8.27 -7.06 6.89
CA LEU A 60 8.05 -8.48 6.57
C LEU A 60 6.70 -8.98 7.09
N SER A 61 6.33 -8.63 8.33
CA SER A 61 5.01 -8.97 8.89
C SER A 61 3.87 -8.43 8.03
N GLY A 62 3.94 -7.16 7.61
CA GLY A 62 2.93 -6.57 6.72
C GLY A 62 2.85 -7.25 5.35
N LEU A 63 3.98 -7.75 4.80
CA LEU A 63 3.98 -8.54 3.58
C LEU A 63 3.27 -9.88 3.77
N VAL A 64 3.56 -10.58 4.86
CA VAL A 64 2.91 -11.86 5.20
C VAL A 64 1.40 -11.68 5.39
N GLU A 65 0.97 -10.63 6.10
CA GLU A 65 -0.45 -10.33 6.27
C GLU A 65 -1.16 -10.08 4.93
N LYS A 66 -0.52 -9.35 4.01
CA LYS A 66 -1.05 -9.13 2.65
C LYS A 66 -1.20 -10.44 1.88
N ILE A 67 -0.25 -11.36 2.00
CA ILE A 67 -0.29 -12.68 1.36
C ILE A 67 -1.42 -13.53 1.94
N LEU A 68 -1.54 -13.56 3.27
CA LEU A 68 -2.57 -14.32 3.96
C LEU A 68 -3.98 -13.79 3.65
N SER A 69 -4.17 -12.48 3.58
CA SER A 69 -5.47 -11.89 3.23
C SER A 69 -5.95 -12.35 1.85
N MET A 70 -5.03 -12.55 0.90
CA MET A 70 -5.37 -13.07 -0.42
C MET A 70 -5.77 -14.54 -0.41
N ALA A 71 -5.09 -15.36 0.40
CA ALA A 71 -5.42 -16.78 0.53
C ALA A 71 -6.78 -17.01 1.20
N VAL A 72 -7.21 -16.07 2.06
CA VAL A 72 -8.51 -16.10 2.73
C VAL A 72 -9.65 -15.73 1.78
N ASP A 73 -9.42 -14.80 0.84
CA ASP A 73 -10.40 -14.36 -0.17
C ASP A 73 -10.82 -15.50 -1.14
N GLU A 74 -10.00 -16.55 -1.28
CA GLU A 74 -10.35 -17.74 -2.07
C GLU A 74 -11.36 -18.66 -1.36
N ARG A 75 -11.57 -18.51 -0.06
CA ARG A 75 -12.56 -19.29 0.68
C ARG A 75 -13.93 -18.61 0.59
N LYS A 76 -14.92 -19.30 0.03
CA LYS A 76 -16.32 -18.88 -0.24
C LYS A 76 -17.12 -18.37 0.99
N ASN A 77 -16.50 -18.11 2.15
CA ASN A 77 -17.13 -17.69 3.39
C ASN A 77 -16.65 -16.33 3.91
N PHE A 78 -16.25 -15.43 3.03
CA PHE A 78 -15.91 -14.07 3.42
C PHE A 78 -17.17 -13.34 3.92
N ARG A 79 -17.24 -13.06 5.22
CA ARG A 79 -18.33 -12.29 5.84
C ARG A 79 -17.81 -10.89 6.18
N LEU A 80 -18.39 -9.87 5.53
CA LEU A 80 -18.12 -8.48 5.89
C LEU A 80 -18.68 -8.18 7.29
N GLN A 81 -17.87 -7.58 8.14
CA GLN A 81 -18.27 -7.04 9.43
C GLN A 81 -18.65 -5.57 9.25
N LYS A 82 -19.89 -5.34 8.82
CA LYS A 82 -20.39 -4.00 8.56
C LYS A 82 -20.74 -3.28 9.85
N GLU A 83 -20.30 -2.04 9.97
CA GLU A 83 -20.64 -1.11 11.07
C GLU A 83 -20.94 0.27 10.50
N THR A 84 -21.65 1.09 11.29
CA THR A 84 -21.90 2.49 10.94
C THR A 84 -20.78 3.36 11.46
N PHE A 85 -20.18 4.19 10.61
CA PHE A 85 -19.12 5.13 10.99
C PHE A 85 -19.14 6.41 10.16
N GLN A 86 -18.55 7.45 10.71
CA GLN A 86 -18.41 8.73 10.03
C GLN A 86 -17.18 8.72 9.12
N LEU A 87 -17.34 9.21 7.89
CA LEU A 87 -16.30 9.20 6.88
C LEU A 87 -15.20 10.22 7.18
N ARG A 88 -15.57 11.45 7.61
CA ARG A 88 -14.59 12.54 7.83
C ARG A 88 -13.49 12.17 8.85
N PRO A 89 -13.79 11.70 10.06
CA PRO A 89 -12.75 11.32 11.02
C PRO A 89 -11.81 10.23 10.50
N LEU A 90 -12.33 9.28 9.70
CA LEU A 90 -11.54 8.25 9.08
C LEU A 90 -10.57 8.84 8.04
N MET A 91 -11.07 9.71 7.14
CA MET A 91 -10.25 10.36 6.12
C MET A 91 -9.17 11.24 6.74
N ASP A 92 -9.50 12.05 7.74
CA ASP A 92 -8.55 12.91 8.45
C ASP A 92 -7.44 12.08 9.12
N SER A 93 -7.79 10.92 9.69
CA SER A 93 -6.82 10.00 10.29
C SER A 93 -5.87 9.41 9.24
N LEU A 94 -6.40 8.98 8.09
CA LEU A 94 -5.61 8.43 7.00
C LEU A 94 -4.68 9.49 6.40
N ILE A 95 -5.19 10.69 6.12
CA ILE A 95 -4.40 11.80 5.58
C ILE A 95 -3.22 12.11 6.51
N ARG A 96 -3.47 12.28 7.81
CA ARG A 96 -2.39 12.50 8.80
C ARG A 96 -1.35 11.37 8.78
N GLN A 97 -1.81 10.12 8.73
CA GLN A 97 -0.92 8.96 8.71
C GLN A 97 -0.02 8.95 7.46
N PHE A 98 -0.58 9.27 6.29
CA PHE A 98 0.18 9.30 5.05
C PHE A 98 1.13 10.50 4.96
N MET A 99 0.73 11.67 5.46
CA MET A 99 1.62 12.84 5.57
C MET A 99 2.85 12.55 6.44
N LEU A 100 2.67 11.86 7.59
CA LEU A 100 3.78 11.50 8.48
C LEU A 100 4.71 10.43 7.90
N LYS A 101 4.21 9.56 7.02
CA LYS A 101 5.01 8.50 6.40
C LYS A 101 5.72 8.92 5.11
N ALA A 102 5.24 9.98 4.47
CA ALA A 102 5.75 10.39 3.18
C ALA A 102 7.20 10.91 3.29
N ASN A 103 8.06 10.42 2.39
CA ASN A 103 9.45 10.89 2.26
C ASN A 103 9.58 12.03 1.23
N LYS A 104 8.46 12.61 0.83
CA LYS A 104 8.35 13.69 -0.16
C LYS A 104 7.20 14.63 0.20
N GLU A 105 7.11 15.74 -0.51
CA GLU A 105 6.02 16.69 -0.34
C GLU A 105 4.71 16.07 -0.84
N VAL A 106 3.71 15.98 0.05
CA VAL A 106 2.36 15.49 -0.26
C VAL A 106 1.35 16.51 0.20
N ARG A 107 0.52 16.99 -0.73
CA ARG A 107 -0.58 17.90 -0.44
C ARG A 107 -1.90 17.15 -0.64
N PHE A 108 -2.75 17.17 0.39
CA PHE A 108 -4.08 16.59 0.34
C PHE A 108 -5.13 17.67 0.31
N HIS A 109 -6.10 17.52 -0.57
CA HIS A 109 -7.32 18.30 -0.59
C HIS A 109 -8.52 17.37 -0.40
N LEU A 110 -9.30 17.61 0.68
CA LEU A 110 -10.49 16.81 1.01
C LEU A 110 -11.75 17.66 0.87
N ASP A 111 -12.58 17.33 -0.11
CA ASP A 111 -13.86 17.95 -0.40
C ASP A 111 -15.01 16.94 -0.24
N MET A 112 -15.87 17.18 0.77
CA MET A 112 -16.98 16.29 1.10
C MET A 112 -18.30 17.06 1.02
N GLN A 113 -19.29 16.49 0.35
CA GLN A 113 -20.64 17.04 0.23
C GLN A 113 -21.69 15.93 0.41
N PRO A 114 -22.45 15.97 1.53
CA PRO A 114 -22.36 16.89 2.66
C PRO A 114 -21.05 16.77 3.43
N GLU A 115 -20.74 17.71 4.29
CA GLU A 115 -19.51 17.68 5.08
C GLU A 115 -19.44 16.48 6.03
N GLU A 116 -20.60 16.11 6.59
CA GLU A 116 -20.76 14.94 7.45
C GLU A 116 -21.46 13.84 6.67
N ILE A 117 -20.71 12.77 6.39
CA ILE A 117 -21.21 11.57 5.71
C ILE A 117 -21.06 10.39 6.66
N THR A 118 -22.16 9.67 6.86
CA THR A 118 -22.19 8.44 7.65
C THR A 118 -22.39 7.25 6.71
N ILE A 119 -21.51 6.26 6.81
CA ILE A 119 -21.55 5.07 5.94
C ILE A 119 -21.74 3.78 6.75
N TYR A 120 -22.44 2.80 6.14
CA TYR A 120 -22.60 1.45 6.67
C TYR A 120 -21.81 0.48 5.83
N ALA A 121 -20.59 0.15 6.29
CA ALA A 121 -19.66 -0.70 5.57
C ALA A 121 -18.73 -1.46 6.53
N ASP A 122 -17.95 -2.39 6.00
CA ASP A 122 -16.84 -2.96 6.75
C ASP A 122 -15.70 -1.93 6.80
N LYS A 123 -15.51 -1.35 7.99
CA LYS A 123 -14.56 -0.24 8.19
C LYS A 123 -13.12 -0.64 7.90
N LEU A 124 -12.72 -1.87 8.22
CA LEU A 124 -11.36 -2.35 7.96
C LEU A 124 -11.10 -2.43 6.46
N HIS A 125 -12.02 -3.08 5.71
CA HIS A 125 -11.87 -3.23 4.27
C HIS A 125 -11.98 -1.89 3.54
N PHE A 126 -12.89 -1.03 3.97
CA PHE A 126 -13.00 0.33 3.45
C PHE A 126 -11.71 1.13 3.66
N THR A 127 -11.16 1.09 4.88
CA THR A 127 -9.90 1.75 5.22
C THR A 127 -8.74 1.23 4.37
N ASN A 128 -8.66 -0.10 4.18
CA ASN A 128 -7.63 -0.72 3.35
C ASN A 128 -7.75 -0.30 1.88
N MET A 129 -8.97 -0.23 1.34
CA MET A 129 -9.21 0.22 -0.03
C MET A 129 -8.71 1.65 -0.25
N ILE A 130 -9.09 2.59 0.63
CA ILE A 130 -8.62 3.97 0.53
C ILE A 130 -7.11 4.07 0.73
N SER A 131 -6.56 3.36 1.71
CA SER A 131 -5.11 3.32 1.95
C SER A 131 -4.33 2.85 0.73
N ASN A 132 -4.83 1.87 0.00
CA ASN A 132 -4.22 1.39 -1.24
C ASN A 132 -4.22 2.47 -2.33
N LEU A 133 -5.32 3.23 -2.48
CA LEU A 133 -5.40 4.33 -3.45
C LEU A 133 -4.40 5.45 -3.10
N LEU A 134 -4.32 5.85 -1.83
CA LEU A 134 -3.40 6.89 -1.37
C LEU A 134 -1.94 6.45 -1.49
N ASP A 135 -1.63 5.19 -1.14
CA ASP A 135 -0.29 4.61 -1.30
C ASP A 135 0.13 4.61 -2.78
N ASN A 136 -0.77 4.23 -3.68
CA ASN A 136 -0.51 4.26 -5.12
C ASN A 136 -0.28 5.70 -5.62
N ALA A 137 -1.12 6.66 -5.23
CA ALA A 137 -0.96 8.07 -5.60
C ALA A 137 0.41 8.61 -5.19
N ILE A 138 0.85 8.35 -3.96
CA ILE A 138 2.17 8.77 -3.47
C ILE A 138 3.29 8.01 -4.19
N LYS A 139 3.14 6.73 -4.40
CA LYS A 139 4.17 5.84 -4.94
C LYS A 139 4.45 6.10 -6.42
N TYR A 140 3.41 6.38 -7.20
CA TYR A 140 3.50 6.60 -8.64
C TYR A 140 3.55 8.08 -9.04
N SER A 141 3.97 8.96 -8.14
CA SER A 141 4.21 10.38 -8.38
C SER A 141 5.70 10.73 -8.30
N GLY A 142 6.06 11.93 -8.78
CA GLY A 142 7.42 12.46 -8.75
C GLY A 142 7.90 12.86 -7.35
N THR A 143 8.65 13.97 -7.27
CA THR A 143 9.20 14.53 -6.02
C THR A 143 8.13 15.14 -5.10
N SER A 144 6.99 15.52 -5.67
CA SER A 144 5.80 16.01 -4.94
C SER A 144 4.54 15.40 -5.53
N VAL A 145 3.45 15.40 -4.76
CA VAL A 145 2.13 14.96 -5.22
C VAL A 145 1.02 15.78 -4.61
N ASP A 146 0.06 16.15 -5.46
CA ASP A 146 -1.23 16.72 -5.07
C ASP A 146 -2.29 15.62 -5.17
N ILE A 147 -3.04 15.38 -4.10
CA ILE A 147 -4.06 14.35 -4.02
C ILE A 147 -5.40 14.99 -3.65
N ASP A 148 -6.32 15.01 -4.60
CA ASP A 148 -7.69 15.46 -4.42
C ASP A 148 -8.59 14.27 -4.06
N ILE A 149 -9.24 14.35 -2.90
CA ILE A 149 -10.20 13.37 -2.42
C ILE A 149 -11.56 14.03 -2.39
N ARG A 150 -12.52 13.51 -3.14
CA ARG A 150 -13.89 14.03 -3.18
C ARG A 150 -14.88 12.96 -2.79
N ALA A 151 -15.79 13.32 -1.88
CA ALA A 151 -16.91 12.48 -1.49
C ALA A 151 -18.22 13.18 -1.81
N ARG A 152 -19.12 12.50 -2.50
CA ARG A 152 -20.45 12.99 -2.87
C ARG A 152 -21.49 11.95 -2.51
N GLU A 153 -22.38 12.31 -1.60
CA GLU A 153 -23.48 11.46 -1.18
C GLU A 153 -24.73 11.73 -1.99
N SER A 154 -25.40 10.67 -2.40
CA SER A 154 -26.75 10.70 -2.92
C SER A 154 -27.67 9.79 -2.08
N GLU A 155 -28.96 9.73 -2.38
CA GLU A 155 -29.91 8.92 -1.62
C GLU A 155 -29.56 7.41 -1.58
N GLU A 156 -28.94 6.88 -2.64
CA GLU A 156 -28.69 5.45 -2.79
C GLU A 156 -27.20 5.05 -2.75
N TRP A 157 -26.30 5.99 -2.95
CA TRP A 157 -24.87 5.69 -3.10
C TRP A 157 -23.95 6.82 -2.62
N LEU A 158 -22.75 6.44 -2.26
CA LEU A 158 -21.64 7.35 -2.00
C LEU A 158 -20.62 7.21 -3.11
N GLN A 159 -20.35 8.31 -3.82
CA GLN A 159 -19.23 8.39 -4.74
C GLN A 159 -18.01 8.95 -4.01
N LEU A 160 -16.94 8.15 -3.97
CA LEU A 160 -15.63 8.57 -3.47
C LEU A 160 -14.63 8.54 -4.62
N SER A 161 -13.96 9.65 -4.87
CA SER A 161 -12.90 9.74 -5.88
C SER A 161 -11.59 10.18 -5.24
N VAL A 162 -10.51 9.57 -5.70
CA VAL A 162 -9.13 9.94 -5.38
C VAL A 162 -8.43 10.26 -6.69
N THR A 163 -7.98 11.49 -6.83
CA THR A 163 -7.30 11.98 -8.04
C THR A 163 -5.90 12.43 -7.65
N ASP A 164 -4.90 12.01 -8.40
CA ASP A 164 -3.50 12.39 -8.22
C ASP A 164 -2.93 13.02 -9.51
N ASN A 165 -1.84 13.78 -9.36
CA ASN A 165 -1.07 14.33 -10.47
C ASN A 165 0.16 13.48 -10.82
N GLY A 166 0.11 12.18 -10.57
CA GLY A 166 1.18 11.23 -10.84
C GLY A 166 1.37 10.90 -12.31
N ILE A 167 2.11 9.80 -12.58
CA ILE A 167 2.47 9.38 -13.95
C ILE A 167 1.27 8.84 -14.76
N GLY A 168 0.13 8.63 -14.13
CA GLY A 168 -1.07 8.08 -14.74
C GLY A 168 -0.94 6.64 -15.23
N ILE A 169 -2.05 6.10 -15.75
CA ILE A 169 -2.15 4.73 -16.28
C ILE A 169 -2.48 4.80 -17.76
N PRO A 170 -1.67 4.20 -18.67
CA PRO A 170 -1.98 4.16 -20.09
C PRO A 170 -3.37 3.57 -20.36
N GLN A 171 -4.13 4.18 -21.25
CA GLN A 171 -5.53 3.80 -21.54
C GLN A 171 -5.69 2.29 -21.84
N ALA A 172 -4.78 1.71 -22.60
CA ALA A 172 -4.80 0.28 -22.93
C ALA A 172 -4.64 -0.67 -21.72
N GLN A 173 -4.24 -0.13 -20.57
CA GLN A 173 -3.98 -0.89 -19.34
C GLN A 173 -5.00 -0.61 -18.23
N GLN A 174 -5.83 0.44 -18.36
CA GLN A 174 -6.77 0.87 -17.33
C GLN A 174 -7.80 -0.20 -16.96
N LEU A 175 -8.29 -0.97 -17.93
CA LEU A 175 -9.24 -2.07 -17.67
C LEU A 175 -8.60 -3.25 -16.93
N ARG A 176 -7.28 -3.36 -17.01
CA ARG A 176 -6.53 -4.49 -16.45
C ARG A 176 -5.96 -4.24 -15.06
N VAL A 177 -5.94 -2.99 -14.60
CA VAL A 177 -5.37 -2.66 -13.27
C VAL A 177 -6.16 -3.27 -12.11
N PHE A 178 -7.40 -3.69 -12.35
CA PHE A 178 -8.24 -4.44 -11.40
C PHE A 178 -8.08 -5.97 -11.51
N GLU A 179 -7.32 -6.46 -12.52
CA GLU A 179 -6.99 -7.89 -12.58
C GLU A 179 -5.99 -8.22 -11.46
N ARG A 180 -6.26 -9.29 -10.70
CA ARG A 180 -5.34 -9.75 -9.64
C ARG A 180 -3.94 -9.99 -10.21
N PHE A 181 -2.91 -9.55 -9.49
CA PHE A 181 -1.49 -9.69 -9.84
C PHE A 181 -1.04 -8.85 -11.05
N TYR A 182 -1.95 -8.13 -11.70
CA TYR A 182 -1.57 -7.31 -12.82
C TYR A 182 -0.76 -6.09 -12.38
N ARG A 183 0.29 -5.81 -13.11
CA ARG A 183 1.11 -4.60 -12.94
C ARG A 183 1.38 -3.99 -14.30
N VAL A 184 1.30 -2.66 -14.34
CA VAL A 184 1.69 -1.89 -15.52
C VAL A 184 3.20 -2.04 -15.71
N SER A 185 3.61 -2.80 -16.74
CA SER A 185 5.02 -2.92 -17.13
C SER A 185 5.38 -1.76 -18.05
N LYS A 186 6.07 -0.76 -17.53
CA LYS A 186 6.75 0.26 -18.34
C LYS A 186 8.25 0.02 -18.22
N GLY A 187 8.90 -0.57 -19.24
CA GLY A 187 10.35 -0.62 -19.41
C GLY A 187 11.14 -0.77 -18.10
N ASN A 188 12.01 0.16 -17.79
CA ASN A 188 12.90 0.15 -16.62
C ASN A 188 12.28 0.57 -15.29
N ILE A 189 10.93 0.65 -15.14
CA ILE A 189 10.29 0.96 -13.84
C ILE A 189 10.17 -0.34 -13.01
N HIS A 190 11.27 -1.05 -12.80
CA HIS A 190 11.41 -2.08 -11.78
C HIS A 190 11.59 -1.50 -10.37
N ASP A 191 11.81 -0.19 -10.23
CA ASP A 191 12.14 0.46 -8.96
C ASP A 191 10.94 0.71 -8.03
N VAL A 192 9.71 0.56 -8.51
CA VAL A 192 8.54 0.77 -7.67
C VAL A 192 8.11 -0.56 -7.03
N LYS A 193 8.47 -0.76 -5.76
CA LYS A 193 8.13 -1.96 -4.97
C LYS A 193 6.61 -2.15 -4.85
N GLY A 194 6.11 -3.39 -5.06
CA GLY A 194 4.72 -3.74 -4.87
C GLY A 194 4.27 -5.01 -5.58
N PHE A 195 3.14 -5.60 -5.12
CA PHE A 195 2.67 -6.93 -5.54
C PHE A 195 1.60 -6.94 -6.62
N GLY A 196 1.10 -5.79 -7.07
CA GLY A 196 -0.07 -5.72 -7.96
C GLY A 196 -1.37 -6.16 -7.28
N LEU A 197 -1.56 -5.73 -6.02
CA LEU A 197 -2.64 -6.15 -5.14
C LEU A 197 -3.40 -4.97 -4.53
N GLY A 198 -3.06 -3.78 -4.93
CA GLY A 198 -3.57 -2.56 -4.32
C GLY A 198 -4.82 -1.99 -4.99
N LEU A 199 -5.35 -2.63 -6.04
CA LEU A 199 -6.59 -2.21 -6.71
C LEU A 199 -7.55 -3.37 -6.83
#